data_ad5076c7d7a3985e5cd63b28641d8357
#
_entry.id   ad5076c7d7a3985e5cd63b28641d8357
#
_cell.length_a   1.000
_cell.length_b   1.000
_cell.length_c   1.000
_cell.angle_alpha   90.00
_cell.angle_beta   90.00
_cell.angle_gamma   90.00
#
_symmetry.space_group_name_H-M   'P 1'
#
loop_
_entity.id
_entity.type
_entity.pdbx_description
1 polymer ?
#
loop_
_entity_poly.entity_id
_entity_poly.type
_entity_poly.pdbx_seq_one_letter_code
_entity_poly.pdbx_strand_id
1 'polypeptide(L)'
;MIDFYYSEKGRVKPIDQFTSGCWVSVIDPTPAELDYLTDDLGLEEDFVKSALDEEETSRVEKEDDQTLVIVDIPLKTKDDDKATVVYETMPMGIITTDNALITVCIRENPLINELSS
;
A
#
# COMPACT_ATOMS: atom_id res chain seq x y z
N MET A 1 7.65 -6.27 3.43
CA MET A 1 7.66 -5.58 4.74
C MET A 1 6.26 -5.10 5.07
N ILE A 2 5.76 -5.50 6.20
CA ILE A 2 4.44 -5.08 6.68
C ILE A 2 4.61 -4.26 7.95
N ASP A 3 4.07 -3.06 7.95
CA ASP A 3 4.07 -2.18 9.11
C ASP A 3 2.63 -1.78 9.44
N PHE A 4 2.37 -1.58 10.72
CA PHE A 4 1.04 -1.17 11.20
C PHE A 4 1.12 0.22 11.81
N TYR A 5 0.13 1.04 11.49
CA TYR A 5 0.03 2.40 12.02
C TYR A 5 -1.39 2.65 12.52
N TYR A 6 -1.49 3.47 13.52
CA TYR A 6 -2.79 3.87 14.06
C TYR A 6 -2.86 5.39 14.16
N SER A 7 -3.97 5.95 13.72
CA SER A 7 -4.17 7.39 13.79
C SER A 7 -4.88 7.73 15.11
N GLU A 8 -4.24 8.56 15.91
CA GLU A 8 -4.78 9.01 17.19
C GLU A 8 -4.53 10.50 17.33
N LYS A 9 -5.59 11.26 17.60
CA LYS A 9 -5.53 12.71 17.78
C LYS A 9 -4.83 13.44 16.62
N GLY A 10 -5.12 13.00 15.38
CA GLY A 10 -4.55 13.61 14.20
C GLY A 10 -3.09 13.21 13.90
N ARG A 11 -2.55 12.26 14.64
CA ARG A 11 -1.19 11.78 14.44
C ARG A 11 -1.18 10.30 14.09
N VAL A 12 -0.33 9.93 13.13
CA VAL A 12 -0.11 8.54 12.75
C VAL A 12 1.05 8.01 13.59
N LYS A 13 0.82 6.90 14.30
CA LYS A 13 1.82 6.29 15.15
C LYS A 13 2.04 4.82 14.76
N PRO A 14 3.29 4.35 14.76
CA PRO A 14 3.54 2.92 14.53
C PRO A 14 3.03 2.10 15.72
N ILE A 15 2.46 0.93 15.41
CA ILE A 15 2.01 -0.03 16.42
C ILE A 15 2.57 -1.41 16.07
N ASP A 16 2.61 -2.31 17.05
CA ASP A 16 3.30 -3.59 16.90
C ASP A 16 2.46 -4.67 16.22
N GLN A 17 1.17 -4.54 16.20
CA GLN A 17 0.29 -5.58 15.66
C GLN A 17 -0.99 -4.99 15.12
N PHE A 18 -1.71 -5.80 14.35
CA PHE A 18 -2.98 -5.38 13.76
C PHE A 18 -3.98 -4.97 14.85
N THR A 19 -4.62 -3.84 14.62
CA THR A 19 -5.67 -3.30 15.48
C THR A 19 -6.79 -2.81 14.58
N SER A 20 -8.05 -3.07 14.96
CA SER A 20 -9.19 -2.62 14.17
C SER A 20 -9.15 -1.10 13.97
N GLY A 21 -9.29 -0.66 12.73
CA GLY A 21 -9.18 0.75 12.36
C GLY A 21 -7.78 1.20 12.01
N CYS A 22 -6.80 0.29 11.96
CA CYS A 22 -5.42 0.66 11.66
C CYS A 22 -5.16 0.77 10.15
N TRP A 23 -4.04 1.37 9.84
CA TRP A 23 -3.47 1.37 8.49
C TRP A 23 -2.37 0.30 8.43
N VAL A 24 -2.48 -0.60 7.44
CA VAL A 24 -1.48 -1.64 7.19
C VAL A 24 -0.69 -1.24 5.95
N SER A 25 0.58 -0.97 6.12
CA SER A 25 1.47 -0.59 5.01
C SER A 25 2.26 -1.82 4.56
N VAL A 26 2.04 -2.24 3.32
CA VAL A 26 2.70 -3.41 2.71
C VAL A 26 3.62 -2.92 1.60
N ILE A 27 4.90 -3.22 1.72
CA ILE A 27 5.91 -2.84 0.73
C ILE A 27 6.76 -4.07 0.42
N ASP A 28 6.82 -4.43 -0.87
CA ASP A 28 7.62 -5.56 -1.35
C ASP A 28 7.44 -6.81 -0.46
N PRO A 29 6.21 -7.34 -0.37
CA PRO A 29 5.92 -8.41 0.57
C PRO A 29 6.60 -9.73 0.22
N THR A 30 7.03 -10.43 1.27
CA THR A 30 7.54 -11.81 1.14
C THR A 30 6.37 -12.77 0.94
N PRO A 31 6.62 -14.02 0.48
CA PRO A 31 5.55 -15.02 0.38
C PRO A 31 4.81 -15.25 1.70
N ALA A 32 5.52 -15.27 2.82
CA ALA A 32 4.89 -15.44 4.13
C ALA A 32 3.99 -14.25 4.47
N GLU A 33 4.40 -13.03 4.10
CA GLU A 33 3.60 -11.84 4.30
C GLU A 33 2.36 -11.84 3.41
N LEU A 34 2.46 -12.35 2.18
CA LEU A 34 1.29 -12.51 1.31
C LEU A 34 0.27 -13.46 1.92
N ASP A 35 0.74 -14.57 2.49
CA ASP A 35 -0.15 -15.53 3.17
C ASP A 35 -0.85 -14.87 4.37
N TYR A 36 -0.13 -14.05 5.12
CA TYR A 36 -0.72 -13.32 6.23
C TYR A 36 -1.85 -12.40 5.76
N LEU A 37 -1.66 -11.69 4.65
CA LEU A 37 -2.67 -10.77 4.12
C LEU A 37 -3.95 -11.51 3.72
N THR A 38 -3.83 -12.66 3.10
CA THR A 38 -4.99 -13.42 2.64
C THR A 38 -5.59 -14.30 3.72
N ASP A 39 -4.76 -14.96 4.52
CA ASP A 39 -5.25 -15.92 5.52
C ASP A 39 -5.66 -15.25 6.82
N ASP A 40 -4.86 -14.32 7.33
CA ASP A 40 -5.13 -13.69 8.62
C ASP A 40 -5.98 -12.43 8.51
N LEU A 41 -5.69 -11.57 7.54
CA LEU A 41 -6.48 -10.36 7.33
C LEU A 41 -7.69 -10.56 6.42
N GLY A 42 -7.76 -11.71 5.74
CA GLY A 42 -8.91 -12.04 4.90
C GLY A 42 -9.06 -11.22 3.64
N LEU A 43 -7.95 -10.66 3.11
CA LEU A 43 -8.01 -9.88 1.88
C LEU A 43 -8.25 -10.77 0.68
N GLU A 44 -8.97 -10.24 -0.30
CA GLU A 44 -9.17 -10.92 -1.57
C GLU A 44 -7.83 -11.12 -2.27
N GLU A 45 -7.51 -12.36 -2.60
CA GLU A 45 -6.22 -12.71 -3.22
C GLU A 45 -6.01 -11.95 -4.54
N ASP A 46 -7.05 -11.82 -5.35
CA ASP A 46 -6.97 -11.11 -6.62
C ASP A 46 -6.65 -9.64 -6.43
N PHE A 47 -7.14 -9.03 -5.35
CA PHE A 47 -6.84 -7.64 -5.04
C PHE A 47 -5.36 -7.45 -4.71
N VAL A 48 -4.80 -8.34 -3.91
CA VAL A 48 -3.38 -8.29 -3.54
C VAL A 48 -2.51 -8.50 -4.77
N LYS A 49 -2.87 -9.45 -5.63
CA LYS A 49 -2.12 -9.71 -6.87
C LYS A 49 -2.16 -8.52 -7.81
N SER A 50 -3.32 -7.90 -7.98
CA SER A 50 -3.45 -6.71 -8.83
C SER A 50 -2.63 -5.54 -8.31
N ALA A 51 -2.61 -5.36 -7.00
CA ALA A 51 -1.83 -4.28 -6.39
C ALA A 51 -0.31 -4.45 -6.59
N LEU A 52 0.14 -5.67 -6.82
CA LEU A 52 1.55 -5.99 -7.02
C LEU A 52 1.94 -6.13 -8.49
N ASP A 53 1.02 -5.88 -9.40
CA ASP A 53 1.27 -5.94 -10.84
C ASP A 53 1.72 -4.57 -11.35
N GLU A 54 2.96 -4.49 -11.82
CA GLU A 54 3.53 -3.22 -12.30
C GLU A 54 2.81 -2.66 -13.53
N GLU A 55 2.11 -3.50 -14.26
CA GLU A 55 1.39 -3.12 -15.49
C GLU A 55 -0.07 -2.77 -15.23
N GLU A 56 -0.50 -2.82 -13.97
CA GLU A 56 -1.89 -2.56 -13.64
C GLU A 56 -2.25 -1.10 -13.86
N THR A 57 -3.46 -0.86 -14.34
CA THR A 57 -3.96 0.49 -14.60
C THR A 57 -4.86 0.96 -13.46
N SER A 58 -4.98 2.28 -13.34
CA SER A 58 -5.85 2.90 -12.32
C SER A 58 -7.29 2.41 -12.49
N ARG A 59 -7.86 1.89 -11.41
CA ARG A 59 -9.24 1.43 -11.41
C ARG A 59 -9.77 1.26 -9.99
N VAL A 60 -11.09 1.07 -9.89
CA VAL A 60 -11.77 0.75 -8.64
C VAL A 60 -12.53 -0.56 -8.83
N GLU A 61 -12.39 -1.46 -7.87
CA GLU A 61 -13.04 -2.76 -7.89
C GLU A 61 -13.64 -3.05 -6.52
N LYS A 62 -14.83 -3.64 -6.51
CA LYS A 62 -15.49 -4.06 -5.26
C LYS A 62 -15.76 -5.55 -5.27
N GLU A 63 -15.50 -6.19 -4.15
CA GLU A 63 -15.81 -7.60 -3.94
C GLU A 63 -16.26 -7.78 -2.50
N ASP A 64 -17.52 -8.17 -2.31
CA ASP A 64 -18.14 -8.28 -0.98
C ASP A 64 -18.03 -6.95 -0.21
N ASP A 65 -17.39 -6.96 0.94
CA ASP A 65 -17.20 -5.78 1.78
C ASP A 65 -15.81 -5.13 1.62
N GLN A 66 -15.08 -5.52 0.58
CA GLN A 66 -13.76 -4.98 0.30
C GLN A 66 -13.78 -4.14 -0.97
N THR A 67 -12.97 -3.10 -0.97
CA THR A 67 -12.79 -2.24 -2.14
C THR A 67 -11.31 -2.12 -2.44
N LEU A 68 -10.95 -2.33 -3.71
CA LEU A 68 -9.60 -2.09 -4.21
C LEU A 68 -9.61 -0.82 -5.05
N VAL A 69 -8.69 0.08 -4.76
CA VAL A 69 -8.43 1.25 -5.60
C VAL A 69 -6.98 1.17 -6.02
N ILE A 70 -6.73 1.19 -7.34
CA ILE A 70 -5.36 1.25 -7.86
C ILE A 70 -5.13 2.64 -8.41
N VAL A 71 -4.10 3.30 -7.93
CA VAL A 71 -3.71 4.63 -8.36
C VAL A 71 -2.24 4.62 -8.77
N ASP A 72 -1.87 5.51 -9.67
CA ASP A 72 -0.48 5.71 -10.02
C ASP A 72 0.08 6.81 -9.14
N ILE A 73 1.17 6.51 -8.45
CA ILE A 73 1.85 7.49 -7.62
C ILE A 73 3.16 7.91 -8.28
N PRO A 74 3.54 9.19 -8.17
CA PRO A 74 4.79 9.65 -8.76
C PRO A 74 5.98 9.19 -7.95
N LEU A 75 7.02 8.77 -8.67
CA LEU A 75 8.32 8.49 -8.11
C LEU A 75 9.26 9.57 -8.63
N LYS A 76 9.91 10.28 -7.73
CA LYS A 76 10.87 11.31 -8.11
C LYS A 76 12.24 10.69 -8.21
N THR A 77 12.75 10.55 -9.43
CA THR A 77 14.12 10.10 -9.63
C THR A 77 15.00 11.29 -9.99
N LYS A 78 16.21 11.31 -9.43
CA LYS A 78 17.18 12.33 -9.72
C LYS A 78 18.09 11.81 -10.81
N ASP A 79 18.12 12.52 -11.94
CA ASP A 79 19.07 12.20 -13.00
C ASP A 79 20.46 12.71 -12.59
N ASP A 80 21.49 11.90 -12.84
CA ASP A 80 22.88 12.23 -12.54
C ASP A 80 23.38 13.47 -13.31
N ASP A 81 22.68 13.86 -14.35
CA ASP A 81 23.00 15.02 -15.17
C ASP A 81 22.41 16.32 -14.65
N LYS A 82 22.23 16.38 -13.44
CA LYS A 82 22.01 17.53 -12.72
C LYS A 82 20.80 18.22 -12.69
N ALA A 83 20.26 18.81 -13.43
CA ALA A 83 19.14 19.73 -13.29
C ALA A 83 17.84 19.07 -13.70
N THR A 84 17.87 17.89 -14.26
CA THR A 84 16.68 17.24 -14.79
C THR A 84 16.09 16.29 -13.76
N VAL A 85 14.85 16.57 -13.37
CA VAL A 85 14.08 15.67 -12.52
C VAL A 85 13.16 14.86 -13.41
N VAL A 86 13.36 13.55 -13.43
CA VAL A 86 12.51 12.63 -14.16
C VAL A 86 11.48 12.07 -13.21
N TYR A 87 10.21 12.14 -13.60
CA TYR A 87 9.14 11.54 -12.83
C TYR A 87 8.73 10.21 -13.46
N GLU A 88 8.81 9.17 -12.67
CA GLU A 88 8.24 7.87 -13.02
C GLU A 88 7.01 7.67 -12.16
N THR A 89 6.14 6.76 -12.56
CA THR A 89 4.98 6.40 -11.75
C THR A 89 5.04 4.93 -11.41
N MET A 90 4.39 4.57 -10.32
CA MET A 90 4.23 3.19 -9.92
C MET A 90 2.82 2.98 -9.38
N PRO A 91 2.18 1.84 -9.63
CA PRO A 91 0.87 1.59 -9.08
C PRO A 91 0.95 1.36 -7.57
N MET A 92 -0.05 1.86 -6.86
CA MET A 92 -0.27 1.57 -5.45
C MET A 92 -1.68 1.05 -5.28
N GLY A 93 -1.83 -0.10 -4.66
CA GLY A 93 -3.13 -0.64 -4.32
C GLY A 93 -3.57 -0.14 -2.96
N ILE A 94 -4.81 0.29 -2.87
CA ILE A 94 -5.45 0.67 -1.60
C ILE A 94 -6.63 -0.25 -1.43
N ILE A 95 -6.58 -1.10 -0.40
CA ILE A 95 -7.67 -2.03 -0.10
C ILE A 95 -8.33 -1.56 1.19
N THR A 96 -9.63 -1.31 1.12
CA THR A 96 -10.40 -0.96 2.33
C THR A 96 -11.29 -2.12 2.72
N THR A 97 -11.35 -2.39 4.01
CA THR A 97 -12.24 -3.37 4.60
C THR A 97 -13.04 -2.69 5.71
N ASP A 98 -13.91 -3.42 6.37
CA ASP A 98 -14.70 -2.87 7.47
C ASP A 98 -13.85 -2.39 8.65
N ASN A 99 -12.64 -2.90 8.78
CA ASN A 99 -11.82 -2.63 9.97
C ASN A 99 -10.38 -2.26 9.68
N ALA A 100 -10.02 -1.98 8.43
CA ALA A 100 -8.65 -1.58 8.11
C ALA A 100 -8.53 -0.89 6.75
N LEU A 101 -7.48 -0.11 6.61
CA LEU A 101 -7.02 0.44 5.34
C LEU A 101 -5.66 -0.19 5.07
N ILE A 102 -5.52 -0.83 3.92
CA ILE A 102 -4.28 -1.49 3.53
C ILE A 102 -3.73 -0.83 2.27
N THR A 103 -2.49 -0.38 2.32
CA THR A 103 -1.78 0.10 1.12
C THR A 103 -0.74 -0.94 0.73
N VAL A 104 -0.72 -1.28 -0.55
CA VAL A 104 0.19 -2.29 -1.09
C VAL A 104 1.03 -1.66 -2.19
N CYS A 105 2.33 -1.67 -2.00
CA CYS A 105 3.30 -1.11 -2.95
C CYS A 105 4.32 -2.17 -3.32
N ILE A 106 4.79 -2.13 -4.57
CA ILE A 106 5.81 -3.05 -5.06
C ILE A 106 7.16 -2.75 -4.41
N ARG A 107 7.44 -1.48 -4.13
CA ARG A 107 8.69 -1.02 -3.53
C ARG A 107 8.48 0.24 -2.72
N GLU A 108 9.48 0.59 -1.92
CA GLU A 108 9.45 1.82 -1.14
C GLU A 108 9.30 3.04 -2.04
N ASN A 109 8.66 4.06 -1.51
CA ASN A 109 8.41 5.30 -2.25
C ASN A 109 8.30 6.48 -1.30
N PRO A 110 8.55 7.71 -1.79
CA PRO A 110 8.51 8.89 -0.93
C PRO A 110 7.14 9.18 -0.31
N LEU A 111 6.06 8.83 -1.02
CA LEU A 111 4.71 9.11 -0.51
C LEU A 111 4.44 8.36 0.78
N ILE A 112 4.72 7.06 0.81
CA ILE A 112 4.51 6.24 2.01
C ILE A 112 5.41 6.70 3.14
N ASN A 113 6.67 7.02 2.83
CA ASN A 113 7.61 7.52 3.84
C ASN A 113 7.11 8.82 4.46
N GLU A 114 6.53 9.70 3.67
CA GLU A 114 5.99 10.96 4.16
C GLU A 114 4.73 10.75 5.00
N LEU A 115 3.82 9.87 4.55
CA LEU A 115 2.57 9.61 5.26
C LEU A 115 2.79 8.92 6.60
N SER A 116 3.85 8.14 6.73
CA SER A 116 4.14 7.38 7.95
C SER A 116 5.04 8.12 8.94
N SER A 117 5.54 9.26 8.57
CA SER A 117 6.44 10.03 9.44
C SER A 117 5.71 10.96 10.41
#